data_f06d338b5bacc1111e804ad69bc6b41f
#
_entry.id   f06d338b5bacc1111e804ad69bc6b41f
#
_cell.length_a   1.000
_cell.length_b   1.000
_cell.length_c   1.000
_cell.angle_alpha   90.00
_cell.angle_beta   90.00
_cell.angle_gamma   90.00
#
_symmetry.space_group_name_H-M   'P 1'
#
loop_
_entity.id
_entity.type
_entity.pdbx_description
1 polymer ?
#
loop_
_entity_poly.entity_id
_entity_poly.type
_entity_poly.pdbx_seq_one_letter_code
_entity_poly.pdbx_strand_id
1 'polypeptide(L)'
;MVLTGDIIWGPPGKENLLTVLNRISKHNVPFVYEFGNHDWEQGPTNRDLYNLARGVKNNVLPDLTGTKELDYVVTIKDRTGKKDAALIYCLDSHAYPKGFPADKSKGTYAWLTFDQVNWYRQQSQAYKDANGGATLPALAFFHIGLPEFNQAADNGYSPLIGTRREHVFGPEFNSGMFTAMMEGGDIMGIFVGHDHNNDYTTLWHNIVLGFGRYSGGNTVYNHLKAGARVIVLEEGQRRFSSHIREWDGNVCNSSVYPDSYVDDDWTKRPLQKYE
;
A
#
# COMPACT_ATOMS: atom_id res chain seq x y z
N MET A 1 -11.19 -5.72 1.34
CA MET A 1 -9.85 -6.18 1.78
C MET A 1 -8.86 -5.85 0.68
N VAL A 2 -7.63 -5.42 1.02
CA VAL A 2 -6.55 -5.23 0.05
C VAL A 2 -5.46 -6.25 0.37
N LEU A 3 -5.04 -7.02 -0.62
CA LEU A 3 -3.91 -7.95 -0.54
C LEU A 3 -2.72 -7.26 -1.17
N THR A 4 -1.71 -6.96 -0.38
CA THR A 4 -0.57 -6.11 -0.76
C THR A 4 0.61 -6.90 -1.32
N GLY A 5 0.36 -7.94 -2.12
CA GLY A 5 1.37 -8.67 -2.87
C GLY A 5 2.04 -9.82 -2.13
N ASP A 6 2.91 -10.51 -2.87
CA ASP A 6 3.63 -11.73 -2.43
C ASP A 6 2.68 -12.80 -1.90
N ILE A 7 1.59 -13.03 -2.64
CA ILE A 7 0.58 -14.03 -2.29
C ILE A 7 1.08 -15.43 -2.62
N ILE A 8 1.96 -15.52 -3.62
CA ILE A 8 2.55 -16.79 -4.06
C ILE A 8 4.06 -16.66 -4.18
N TRP A 9 4.76 -17.70 -3.75
CA TRP A 9 6.22 -17.76 -3.85
C TRP A 9 6.72 -19.02 -4.59
N GLY A 10 5.92 -20.04 -4.73
CA GLY A 10 6.32 -21.31 -5.31
C GLY A 10 5.39 -21.82 -6.42
N PRO A 11 5.90 -22.73 -7.30
CA PRO A 11 5.07 -23.36 -8.32
C PRO A 11 4.06 -24.34 -7.68
N PRO A 12 2.90 -24.57 -8.34
CA PRO A 12 2.43 -23.90 -9.56
C PRO A 12 1.74 -22.56 -9.26
N GLY A 13 2.22 -21.46 -9.90
CA GLY A 13 1.81 -20.11 -9.54
C GLY A 13 0.32 -19.81 -9.68
N LYS A 14 -0.29 -20.17 -10.81
CA LYS A 14 -1.71 -19.90 -11.07
C LYS A 14 -2.64 -20.65 -10.11
N GLU A 15 -2.39 -21.91 -9.87
CA GLU A 15 -3.19 -22.77 -9.00
C GLU A 15 -3.06 -22.31 -7.54
N ASN A 16 -1.86 -21.94 -7.11
CA ASN A 16 -1.62 -21.44 -5.76
C ASN A 16 -2.35 -20.11 -5.53
N LEU A 17 -2.27 -19.18 -6.49
CA LEU A 17 -3.02 -17.92 -6.42
C LEU A 17 -4.53 -18.20 -6.30
N LEU A 18 -5.09 -19.01 -7.20
CA LEU A 18 -6.51 -19.35 -7.15
C LEU A 18 -6.91 -20.02 -5.84
N THR A 19 -6.06 -20.85 -5.28
CA THR A 19 -6.31 -21.51 -3.98
C THR A 19 -6.48 -20.49 -2.88
N VAL A 20 -5.57 -19.49 -2.80
CA VAL A 20 -5.65 -18.44 -1.79
C VAL A 20 -6.87 -17.54 -2.03
N LEU A 21 -7.06 -17.05 -3.26
CA LEU A 21 -8.15 -16.11 -3.56
C LEU A 21 -9.53 -16.77 -3.40
N ASN A 22 -9.70 -18.03 -3.79
CA ASN A 22 -10.94 -18.77 -3.56
C ASN A 22 -11.22 -19.01 -2.08
N ARG A 23 -10.18 -19.17 -1.25
CA ARG A 23 -10.35 -19.30 0.20
C ARG A 23 -10.83 -17.97 0.80
N ILE A 24 -10.23 -16.84 0.41
CA ILE A 24 -10.64 -15.49 0.82
C ILE A 24 -12.10 -15.22 0.39
N SER A 25 -12.44 -15.56 -0.85
CA SER A 25 -13.78 -15.36 -1.42
C SER A 25 -14.91 -16.03 -0.61
N LYS A 26 -14.62 -17.12 0.12
CA LYS A 26 -15.61 -17.82 0.97
C LYS A 26 -16.13 -16.96 2.12
N HIS A 27 -15.41 -15.91 2.50
CA HIS A 27 -15.82 -14.99 3.58
C HIS A 27 -16.81 -13.92 3.10
N ASN A 28 -17.15 -13.88 1.81
CA ASN A 28 -18.07 -12.90 1.20
C ASN A 28 -17.68 -11.43 1.47
N VAL A 29 -16.40 -11.14 1.60
CA VAL A 29 -15.85 -9.79 1.72
C VAL A 29 -15.29 -9.38 0.36
N PRO A 30 -15.64 -8.19 -0.18
CA PRO A 30 -15.00 -7.66 -1.38
C PRO A 30 -13.50 -7.52 -1.18
N PHE A 31 -12.72 -7.89 -2.18
CA PHE A 31 -11.27 -7.79 -2.10
C PHE A 31 -10.64 -7.40 -3.42
N VAL A 32 -9.44 -6.82 -3.32
CA VAL A 32 -8.53 -6.51 -4.41
C VAL A 32 -7.15 -7.08 -4.11
N TYR A 33 -6.31 -7.14 -5.14
CA TYR A 33 -5.02 -7.78 -5.10
C TYR A 33 -3.97 -6.91 -5.81
N GLU A 34 -2.89 -6.61 -5.11
CA GLU A 34 -1.68 -5.99 -5.63
C GLU A 34 -0.56 -7.03 -5.79
N PHE A 35 0.41 -6.74 -6.66
CA PHE A 35 1.52 -7.62 -6.93
C PHE A 35 2.71 -7.31 -6.05
N GLY A 36 3.34 -8.38 -5.55
CA GLY A 36 4.65 -8.34 -4.95
C GLY A 36 5.74 -8.76 -5.94
N ASN A 37 6.98 -8.72 -5.47
CA ASN A 37 8.13 -9.08 -6.30
C ASN A 37 8.27 -10.59 -6.54
N HIS A 38 7.55 -11.44 -5.80
CA HIS A 38 7.58 -12.90 -5.97
C HIS A 38 6.42 -13.46 -6.80
N ASP A 39 5.30 -12.75 -6.94
CA ASP A 39 4.09 -13.29 -7.56
C ASP A 39 4.30 -13.74 -9.02
N TRP A 40 5.14 -13.06 -9.78
CA TRP A 40 5.40 -13.36 -11.20
C TRP A 40 6.54 -14.38 -11.43
N GLU A 41 7.32 -14.72 -10.40
CA GLU A 41 8.51 -15.59 -10.54
C GLU A 41 8.16 -17.03 -10.95
N GLN A 42 6.89 -17.40 -10.90
CA GLN A 42 6.40 -18.77 -11.17
C GLN A 42 5.87 -18.93 -12.60
N GLY A 43 6.26 -18.08 -13.52
CA GLY A 43 6.04 -18.17 -14.97
C GLY A 43 4.94 -17.31 -15.55
N PRO A 44 3.75 -17.13 -14.93
CA PRO A 44 2.74 -16.22 -15.46
C PRO A 44 3.17 -14.76 -15.27
N THR A 45 2.76 -13.90 -16.19
CA THR A 45 2.96 -12.45 -16.01
C THR A 45 1.97 -11.90 -14.98
N ASN A 46 2.28 -10.73 -14.38
CA ASN A 46 1.33 -10.04 -13.49
C ASN A 46 -0.02 -9.80 -14.19
N ARG A 47 -0.01 -9.50 -15.50
CA ARG A 47 -1.24 -9.37 -16.30
C ARG A 47 -2.05 -10.66 -16.35
N ASP A 48 -1.39 -11.81 -16.51
CA ASP A 48 -2.09 -13.11 -16.50
C ASP A 48 -2.71 -13.38 -15.14
N LEU A 49 -1.98 -13.10 -14.07
CA LEU A 49 -2.45 -13.27 -12.69
C LEU A 49 -3.61 -12.33 -12.37
N TYR A 50 -3.52 -11.06 -12.83
CA TYR A 50 -4.59 -10.09 -12.69
C TYR A 50 -5.89 -10.55 -13.36
N ASN A 51 -5.80 -10.99 -14.61
CA ASN A 51 -6.95 -11.48 -15.36
C ASN A 51 -7.55 -12.73 -14.70
N LEU A 52 -6.71 -13.61 -14.18
CA LEU A 52 -7.13 -14.79 -13.44
C LEU A 52 -7.88 -14.41 -12.16
N ALA A 53 -7.33 -13.48 -11.39
CA ALA A 53 -7.92 -13.00 -10.13
C ALA A 53 -9.28 -12.33 -10.33
N ARG A 54 -9.47 -11.60 -11.43
CA ARG A 54 -10.77 -10.98 -11.78
C ARG A 54 -11.91 -11.98 -11.91
N GLY A 55 -11.61 -13.22 -12.28
CA GLY A 55 -12.60 -14.31 -12.37
C GLY A 55 -13.05 -14.86 -11.02
N VAL A 56 -12.42 -14.51 -9.91
CA VAL A 56 -12.76 -15.02 -8.59
C VAL A 56 -13.91 -14.23 -7.98
N LYS A 57 -14.91 -14.94 -7.44
CA LYS A 57 -16.06 -14.30 -6.78
C LYS A 57 -15.62 -13.34 -5.66
N ASN A 58 -16.32 -12.24 -5.49
CA ASN A 58 -16.05 -11.15 -4.53
C ASN A 58 -14.77 -10.35 -4.82
N ASN A 59 -14.01 -10.68 -5.86
CA ASN A 59 -12.97 -9.81 -6.35
C ASN A 59 -13.61 -8.59 -7.05
N VAL A 60 -13.10 -7.39 -6.75
CA VAL A 60 -13.63 -6.12 -7.30
C VAL A 60 -12.58 -5.40 -8.15
N LEU A 61 -11.61 -6.11 -8.69
CA LEU A 61 -10.62 -5.58 -9.63
C LEU A 61 -11.30 -5.03 -10.89
N PRO A 62 -11.00 -3.81 -11.32
CA PRO A 62 -11.56 -3.23 -12.54
C PRO A 62 -11.04 -3.91 -13.81
N ASP A 63 -11.64 -3.59 -14.94
CA ASP A 63 -11.10 -4.01 -16.24
C ASP A 63 -9.98 -3.06 -16.67
N LEU A 64 -8.77 -3.59 -16.71
CA LEU A 64 -7.56 -2.88 -17.15
C LEU A 64 -7.07 -3.36 -18.52
N THR A 65 -7.96 -3.95 -19.35
CA THR A 65 -7.61 -4.37 -20.71
C THR A 65 -7.11 -3.16 -21.52
N GLY A 66 -5.91 -3.28 -22.09
CA GLY A 66 -5.30 -2.22 -22.89
C GLY A 66 -4.53 -1.16 -22.10
N THR A 67 -4.54 -1.18 -20.76
CA THR A 67 -3.65 -0.32 -19.97
C THR A 67 -2.22 -0.90 -19.96
N LYS A 68 -1.24 -0.04 -19.77
CA LYS A 68 0.17 -0.46 -19.63
C LYS A 68 0.44 -1.00 -18.23
N GLU A 69 0.06 -0.25 -17.25
CA GLU A 69 0.27 -0.57 -15.82
C GLU A 69 -0.98 -1.24 -15.21
N LEU A 70 -0.83 -1.80 -14.01
CA LEU A 70 -1.90 -2.44 -13.27
C LEU A 70 -2.39 -1.58 -12.10
N ASP A 71 -2.30 -0.26 -12.28
CA ASP A 71 -2.77 0.71 -11.28
C ASP A 71 -4.27 0.94 -11.43
N TYR A 72 -4.96 1.09 -10.29
CA TYR A 72 -6.40 1.35 -10.30
C TYR A 72 -6.87 2.05 -9.02
N VAL A 73 -8.09 2.56 -9.06
CA VAL A 73 -8.77 3.14 -7.90
C VAL A 73 -10.03 2.33 -7.59
N VAL A 74 -10.22 2.02 -6.31
CA VAL A 74 -11.48 1.49 -5.80
C VAL A 74 -12.18 2.59 -5.00
N THR A 75 -13.42 2.88 -5.32
CA THR A 75 -14.21 3.86 -4.58
C THR A 75 -14.98 3.20 -3.44
N ILE A 76 -14.97 3.82 -2.28
CA ILE A 76 -15.86 3.46 -1.18
C ILE A 76 -17.05 4.40 -1.21
N LYS A 77 -18.23 3.85 -1.37
CA LYS A 77 -19.47 4.63 -1.39
C LYS A 77 -19.88 5.06 0.01
N ASP A 78 -20.58 6.17 0.08
CA ASP A 78 -21.29 6.63 1.28
C ASP A 78 -22.35 5.60 1.72
N ARG A 79 -22.89 5.76 2.91
CA ARG A 79 -23.97 4.88 3.44
C ARG A 79 -25.22 4.82 2.58
N THR A 80 -25.42 5.78 1.67
CA THR A 80 -26.54 5.77 0.73
C THR A 80 -26.23 5.00 -0.55
N GLY A 81 -24.96 4.64 -0.79
CA GLY A 81 -24.47 3.98 -2.00
C GLY A 81 -24.42 4.89 -3.24
N LYS A 82 -24.66 6.19 -3.10
CA LYS A 82 -24.83 7.11 -4.24
C LYS A 82 -23.59 7.93 -4.56
N LYS A 83 -22.81 8.31 -3.54
CA LYS A 83 -21.64 9.16 -3.70
C LYS A 83 -20.38 8.42 -3.29
N ASP A 84 -19.24 8.83 -3.84
CA ASP A 84 -17.94 8.39 -3.37
C ASP A 84 -17.64 9.08 -2.05
N ALA A 85 -17.28 8.30 -1.02
CA ALA A 85 -16.95 8.79 0.33
C ALA A 85 -15.45 8.72 0.60
N ALA A 86 -14.76 7.76 0.00
CA ALA A 86 -13.32 7.62 0.10
C ALA A 86 -12.74 6.89 -1.12
N LEU A 87 -11.44 7.01 -1.33
CA LEU A 87 -10.71 6.39 -2.43
C LEU A 87 -9.63 5.45 -1.90
N ILE A 88 -9.45 4.33 -2.58
CA ILE A 88 -8.36 3.38 -2.37
C ILE A 88 -7.56 3.33 -3.66
N TYR A 89 -6.38 3.91 -3.67
CA TYR A 89 -5.42 3.79 -4.76
C TYR A 89 -4.62 2.51 -4.60
N CYS A 90 -4.56 1.73 -5.62
CA CYS A 90 -3.83 0.49 -5.70
C CYS A 90 -2.81 0.60 -6.83
N LEU A 91 -1.52 0.42 -6.51
CA LEU A 91 -0.41 0.67 -7.45
C LEU A 91 0.47 -0.58 -7.56
N ASP A 92 0.84 -0.94 -8.78
CA ASP A 92 1.88 -1.96 -9.01
C ASP A 92 3.26 -1.35 -8.76
N SER A 93 3.87 -1.67 -7.63
CA SER A 93 5.23 -1.18 -7.28
C SER A 93 6.34 -1.90 -8.05
N HIS A 94 5.98 -2.78 -8.96
CA HIS A 94 6.91 -3.62 -9.72
C HIS A 94 7.74 -4.56 -8.83
N ALA A 95 8.84 -5.12 -9.38
CA ALA A 95 9.74 -6.00 -8.66
C ALA A 95 11.19 -5.51 -8.78
N TYR A 96 11.79 -5.71 -9.96
CA TYR A 96 13.19 -5.37 -10.22
C TYR A 96 13.31 -4.44 -11.43
N PRO A 97 14.30 -3.51 -11.44
CA PRO A 97 14.45 -2.57 -12.54
C PRO A 97 14.76 -3.30 -13.86
N LYS A 98 14.03 -2.95 -14.92
CA LYS A 98 14.29 -3.45 -16.28
C LYS A 98 15.21 -2.48 -17.01
N GLY A 99 16.21 -3.00 -17.75
CA GLY A 99 17.10 -2.18 -18.55
C GLY A 99 18.22 -1.47 -17.80
N PHE A 100 18.32 -1.66 -16.50
CA PHE A 100 19.44 -1.23 -15.66
C PHE A 100 20.19 -2.47 -15.15
N PRO A 101 21.50 -2.37 -14.85
CA PRO A 101 22.22 -3.45 -14.19
C PRO A 101 21.59 -3.70 -12.81
N ALA A 102 20.59 -4.55 -12.75
CA ALA A 102 19.99 -4.97 -11.50
C ALA A 102 20.90 -6.00 -10.85
N ASP A 103 21.63 -5.57 -9.86
CA ASP A 103 22.36 -6.50 -8.99
C ASP A 103 21.38 -6.97 -7.89
N LYS A 104 20.72 -8.09 -8.12
CA LYS A 104 19.82 -8.70 -7.13
C LYS A 104 20.50 -8.95 -5.78
N SER A 105 21.83 -9.11 -5.76
CA SER A 105 22.60 -9.29 -4.53
C SER A 105 22.66 -8.04 -3.66
N LYS A 106 22.33 -6.87 -4.23
CA LYS A 106 22.31 -5.58 -3.53
C LYS A 106 20.92 -5.12 -3.15
N GLY A 107 19.88 -5.93 -3.39
CA GLY A 107 18.52 -5.59 -3.02
C GLY A 107 17.93 -4.38 -3.76
N THR A 108 18.35 -4.16 -5.01
CA THR A 108 17.82 -3.05 -5.82
C THR A 108 16.44 -3.41 -6.35
N TYR A 109 15.41 -2.71 -5.87
CA TYR A 109 14.04 -2.84 -6.35
C TYR A 109 13.68 -1.77 -7.37
N ALA A 110 12.66 -2.04 -8.19
CA ALA A 110 12.09 -1.06 -9.08
C ALA A 110 11.30 0.00 -8.28
N TRP A 111 10.96 1.09 -8.93
CA TRP A 111 10.25 2.22 -8.35
C TRP A 111 8.95 2.48 -9.10
N LEU A 112 8.01 3.17 -8.49
CA LEU A 112 6.84 3.72 -9.17
C LEU A 112 7.29 4.69 -10.26
N THR A 113 6.88 4.46 -11.49
CA THR A 113 7.37 5.18 -12.66
C THR A 113 6.81 6.60 -12.75
N PHE A 114 7.40 7.46 -13.58
CA PHE A 114 6.84 8.78 -13.88
C PHE A 114 5.45 8.68 -14.54
N ASP A 115 5.19 7.63 -15.31
CA ASP A 115 3.88 7.40 -15.90
C ASP A 115 2.84 7.14 -14.80
N GLN A 116 3.19 6.37 -13.77
CA GLN A 116 2.33 6.11 -12.61
C GLN A 116 2.14 7.37 -11.74
N VAL A 117 3.18 8.19 -11.55
CA VAL A 117 3.06 9.50 -10.87
C VAL A 117 2.08 10.40 -11.62
N ASN A 118 2.20 10.47 -12.94
CA ASN A 118 1.29 11.27 -13.76
C ASN A 118 -0.14 10.71 -13.73
N TRP A 119 -0.30 9.38 -13.80
CA TRP A 119 -1.58 8.71 -13.66
C TRP A 119 -2.25 9.04 -12.32
N TYR A 120 -1.52 8.92 -11.19
CA TYR A 120 -2.06 9.27 -9.89
C TYR A 120 -2.54 10.73 -9.85
N ARG A 121 -1.74 11.68 -10.33
CA ARG A 121 -2.12 13.10 -10.37
C ARG A 121 -3.39 13.34 -11.18
N GLN A 122 -3.52 12.67 -12.32
CA GLN A 122 -4.73 12.75 -13.14
C GLN A 122 -5.95 12.17 -12.43
N GLN A 123 -5.81 11.02 -11.77
CA GLN A 123 -6.91 10.43 -11.01
C GLN A 123 -7.33 11.32 -9.82
N SER A 124 -6.38 11.76 -9.02
CA SER A 124 -6.63 12.65 -7.88
C SER A 124 -7.37 13.92 -8.32
N GLN A 125 -6.92 14.57 -9.40
CA GLN A 125 -7.58 15.75 -9.94
C GLN A 125 -8.99 15.43 -10.47
N ALA A 126 -9.16 14.33 -11.19
CA ALA A 126 -10.47 13.93 -11.72
C ALA A 126 -11.51 13.67 -10.61
N TYR A 127 -11.12 12.97 -9.55
CA TYR A 127 -12.00 12.75 -8.40
C TYR A 127 -12.30 14.05 -7.64
N LYS A 128 -11.33 14.94 -7.50
CA LYS A 128 -11.52 16.27 -6.92
C LYS A 128 -12.52 17.10 -7.72
N ASP A 129 -12.39 17.13 -9.04
CA ASP A 129 -13.30 17.86 -9.92
C ASP A 129 -14.71 17.28 -9.85
N ALA A 130 -14.83 15.95 -9.89
CA ALA A 130 -16.12 15.25 -9.76
C ALA A 130 -16.78 15.49 -8.39
N ASN A 131 -15.99 15.78 -7.36
CA ASN A 131 -16.46 16.11 -6.00
C ASN A 131 -16.60 17.62 -5.75
N GLY A 132 -16.79 18.42 -6.78
CA GLY A 132 -17.03 19.86 -6.66
C GLY A 132 -15.80 20.68 -6.21
N GLY A 133 -14.60 20.21 -6.49
CA GLY A 133 -13.34 20.86 -6.15
C GLY A 133 -12.78 20.49 -4.76
N ALA A 134 -13.48 19.67 -3.98
CA ALA A 134 -12.99 19.18 -2.69
C ALA A 134 -12.34 17.80 -2.84
N THR A 135 -11.20 17.57 -2.19
CA THR A 135 -10.54 16.25 -2.16
C THR A 135 -11.37 15.25 -1.35
N LEU A 136 -11.48 14.02 -1.85
CA LEU A 136 -11.98 12.90 -1.06
C LEU A 136 -10.85 12.33 -0.19
N PRO A 137 -11.14 11.85 1.04
CA PRO A 137 -10.14 11.17 1.83
C PRO A 137 -9.71 9.87 1.13
N ALA A 138 -8.41 9.62 1.07
CA ALA A 138 -7.88 8.49 0.33
C ALA A 138 -6.76 7.76 1.08
N LEU A 139 -6.60 6.48 0.75
CA LEU A 139 -5.47 5.64 1.13
C LEU A 139 -4.81 5.07 -0.12
N ALA A 140 -3.49 4.86 -0.07
CA ALA A 140 -2.74 4.20 -1.13
C ALA A 140 -2.17 2.87 -0.63
N PHE A 141 -2.18 1.87 -1.51
CA PHE A 141 -1.67 0.53 -1.24
C PHE A 141 -0.78 0.07 -2.39
N PHE A 142 0.36 -0.49 -2.05
CA PHE A 142 1.26 -1.18 -2.97
C PHE A 142 2.20 -2.09 -2.17
N HIS A 143 3.08 -2.85 -2.85
CA HIS A 143 3.88 -3.85 -2.17
C HIS A 143 5.17 -3.28 -1.57
N ILE A 144 6.03 -2.68 -2.37
CA ILE A 144 7.37 -2.22 -1.98
C ILE A 144 7.32 -0.76 -1.55
N GLY A 145 7.78 -0.47 -0.32
CA GLY A 145 7.74 0.87 0.27
C GLY A 145 8.59 1.91 -0.47
N LEU A 146 8.16 3.16 -0.42
CA LEU A 146 8.89 4.30 -0.96
C LEU A 146 10.15 4.60 -0.11
N PRO A 147 11.17 5.28 -0.67
CA PRO A 147 12.34 5.72 0.11
C PRO A 147 12.00 6.53 1.36
N GLU A 148 10.87 7.25 1.35
CA GLU A 148 10.38 8.05 2.47
C GLU A 148 10.05 7.21 3.71
N PHE A 149 9.79 5.91 3.59
CA PHE A 149 9.55 5.04 4.75
C PHE A 149 10.75 4.97 5.70
N ASN A 150 11.97 4.86 5.16
CA ASN A 150 13.19 4.93 5.98
C ASN A 150 13.38 6.33 6.57
N GLN A 151 13.21 7.39 5.76
CA GLN A 151 13.34 8.77 6.21
C GLN A 151 12.37 9.06 7.37
N ALA A 152 11.12 8.65 7.25
CA ALA A 152 10.11 8.81 8.28
C ALA A 152 10.44 8.05 9.56
N ALA A 153 10.88 6.81 9.43
CA ALA A 153 11.18 5.98 10.58
C ALA A 153 12.45 6.40 11.35
N ASP A 154 13.38 7.08 10.66
CA ASP A 154 14.68 7.49 11.23
C ASP A 154 14.66 8.92 11.80
N ASN A 155 13.68 9.76 11.44
CA ASN A 155 13.72 11.20 11.80
C ASN A 155 13.37 11.51 13.26
N GLY A 156 12.64 10.64 13.96
CA GLY A 156 12.26 10.81 15.37
C GLY A 156 11.22 11.91 15.67
N TYR A 157 10.66 12.58 14.66
CA TYR A 157 9.64 13.63 14.87
C TYR A 157 8.27 13.06 15.20
N SER A 158 7.88 11.97 14.56
CA SER A 158 6.60 11.33 14.81
C SER A 158 6.78 10.00 15.53
N PRO A 159 5.85 9.60 16.39
CA PRO A 159 5.95 8.30 17.03
C PRO A 159 5.91 7.18 15.99
N LEU A 160 6.74 6.17 16.19
CA LEU A 160 6.67 4.91 15.50
C LEU A 160 5.79 3.97 16.33
N ILE A 161 4.59 3.65 15.83
CA ILE A 161 3.60 2.83 16.52
C ILE A 161 3.61 1.44 15.91
N GLY A 162 4.17 0.49 16.62
CA GLY A 162 4.35 -0.89 16.17
C GLY A 162 5.80 -1.33 16.22
N THR A 163 6.15 -2.30 15.38
CA THR A 163 7.46 -2.94 15.38
C THR A 163 8.21 -2.63 14.09
N ARG A 164 9.44 -2.16 14.24
CA ARG A 164 10.45 -2.04 13.16
C ARG A 164 11.63 -2.92 13.53
N ARG A 165 11.83 -4.01 12.82
CA ARG A 165 12.93 -4.93 13.04
C ARG A 165 13.93 -4.99 11.91
N GLU A 166 13.59 -4.37 10.78
CA GLU A 166 14.46 -4.32 9.63
C GLU A 166 14.39 -2.97 8.94
N HIS A 167 15.44 -2.64 8.22
CA HIS A 167 15.48 -1.51 7.32
C HIS A 167 14.46 -1.74 6.20
N VAL A 168 13.82 -0.68 5.71
CA VAL A 168 12.87 -0.81 4.62
C VAL A 168 13.62 -1.10 3.33
N PHE A 169 13.35 -2.27 2.75
CA PHE A 169 13.92 -2.70 1.49
C PHE A 169 13.11 -2.11 0.33
N GLY A 170 13.44 -0.89 -0.06
CA GLY A 170 12.79 -0.15 -1.12
C GLY A 170 13.71 0.16 -2.30
N PRO A 171 13.22 0.91 -3.30
CA PRO A 171 14.02 1.37 -4.42
C PRO A 171 15.08 2.38 -3.98
N GLU A 172 16.24 2.38 -4.66
CA GLU A 172 17.23 3.45 -4.52
C GLU A 172 16.76 4.77 -5.14
N PHE A 173 15.95 4.68 -6.20
CA PHE A 173 15.50 5.84 -6.96
C PHE A 173 14.10 6.28 -6.53
N ASN A 174 13.93 7.59 -6.40
CA ASN A 174 12.67 8.22 -6.05
C ASN A 174 12.11 8.95 -7.28
N SER A 175 10.90 8.59 -7.70
CA SER A 175 10.20 9.23 -8.82
C SER A 175 9.37 10.44 -8.40
N GLY A 176 9.30 10.76 -7.11
CA GLY A 176 8.48 11.84 -6.59
C GLY A 176 7.02 11.47 -6.34
N MET A 177 6.66 10.19 -6.26
CA MET A 177 5.29 9.76 -5.97
C MET A 177 4.80 10.30 -4.62
N PHE A 178 5.63 10.26 -3.58
CA PHE A 178 5.26 10.82 -2.28
C PHE A 178 4.94 12.31 -2.38
N THR A 179 5.78 13.09 -3.08
CA THR A 179 5.55 14.52 -3.31
C THR A 179 4.25 14.76 -4.08
N ALA A 180 3.97 13.95 -5.11
CA ALA A 180 2.73 14.05 -5.86
C ALA A 180 1.50 13.79 -4.97
N MET A 181 1.56 12.80 -4.07
CA MET A 181 0.50 12.50 -3.10
C MET A 181 0.33 13.62 -2.06
N MET A 182 1.42 14.23 -1.62
CA MET A 182 1.39 15.39 -0.73
C MET A 182 0.73 16.60 -1.41
N GLU A 183 1.08 16.90 -2.68
CA GLU A 183 0.49 17.98 -3.46
C GLU A 183 -0.98 17.74 -3.81
N GLY A 184 -1.35 16.49 -4.12
CA GLY A 184 -2.74 16.08 -4.39
C GLY A 184 -3.65 16.32 -3.20
N GLY A 185 -3.14 16.13 -2.00
CA GLY A 185 -3.79 16.44 -0.72
C GLY A 185 -4.96 15.50 -0.37
N ASP A 186 -5.18 14.43 -1.12
CA ASP A 186 -6.24 13.43 -0.85
C ASP A 186 -5.74 12.28 0.02
N ILE A 187 -4.47 11.87 -0.09
CA ILE A 187 -3.90 10.75 0.65
C ILE A 187 -3.75 11.08 2.13
N MET A 188 -4.29 10.22 2.99
CA MET A 188 -4.09 10.24 4.45
C MET A 188 -3.04 9.23 4.89
N GLY A 189 -2.86 8.15 4.15
CA GLY A 189 -1.92 7.09 4.50
C GLY A 189 -1.54 6.23 3.31
N ILE A 190 -0.31 5.72 3.35
CA ILE A 190 0.27 4.77 2.39
C ILE A 190 0.58 3.50 3.16
N PHE A 191 0.08 2.37 2.68
CA PHE A 191 0.27 1.08 3.34
C PHE A 191 0.90 0.07 2.39
N VAL A 192 1.96 -0.60 2.86
CA VAL A 192 2.79 -1.50 2.07
C VAL A 192 2.94 -2.88 2.71
N GLY A 193 3.46 -3.83 1.95
CA GLY A 193 3.86 -5.16 2.39
C GLY A 193 5.38 -5.31 2.40
N HIS A 194 5.88 -6.38 1.78
CA HIS A 194 7.28 -6.65 1.48
C HIS A 194 8.16 -7.01 2.69
N ASP A 195 8.31 -6.11 3.65
CA ASP A 195 9.17 -6.32 4.83
C ASP A 195 8.41 -7.09 5.91
N HIS A 196 8.75 -8.37 6.11
CA HIS A 196 7.97 -9.29 6.95
C HIS A 196 8.07 -8.99 8.44
N ASN A 197 9.13 -8.33 8.88
CA ASN A 197 9.41 -8.02 10.28
C ASN A 197 9.05 -6.57 10.66
N ASN A 198 8.39 -5.84 9.78
CA ASN A 198 7.87 -4.51 10.03
C ASN A 198 6.33 -4.54 10.07
N ASP A 199 5.76 -3.88 11.07
CA ASP A 199 4.32 -3.66 11.18
C ASP A 199 3.96 -2.29 11.75
N TYR A 200 4.91 -1.37 11.72
CA TYR A 200 4.73 -0.03 12.28
C TYR A 200 3.88 0.88 11.40
N THR A 201 3.41 1.97 12.01
CA THR A 201 2.95 3.18 11.35
C THR A 201 3.69 4.37 11.92
N THR A 202 4.01 5.35 11.08
CA THR A 202 4.57 6.64 11.49
C THR A 202 4.06 7.73 10.56
N LEU A 203 4.22 9.01 10.90
CA LEU A 203 3.78 10.13 10.09
C LEU A 203 4.96 10.79 9.37
N TRP A 204 4.77 11.11 8.11
CA TRP A 204 5.69 11.90 7.31
C TRP A 204 4.94 12.95 6.50
N HIS A 205 5.19 14.23 6.73
CA HIS A 205 4.49 15.34 6.05
C HIS A 205 2.97 15.15 5.99
N ASN A 206 2.35 14.84 7.13
CA ASN A 206 0.91 14.63 7.31
C ASN A 206 0.32 13.43 6.54
N ILE A 207 1.15 12.52 6.04
CA ILE A 207 0.75 11.24 5.47
C ILE A 207 1.29 10.12 6.36
N VAL A 208 0.41 9.21 6.81
CA VAL A 208 0.83 8.02 7.54
C VAL A 208 1.52 7.05 6.60
N LEU A 209 2.73 6.62 6.95
CA LEU A 209 3.43 5.53 6.29
C LEU A 209 3.34 4.29 7.18
N GLY A 210 2.78 3.21 6.65
CA GLY A 210 2.51 2.02 7.44
C GLY A 210 2.78 0.72 6.70
N PHE A 211 3.17 -0.29 7.47
CA PHE A 211 3.25 -1.66 6.99
C PHE A 211 1.96 -2.42 7.32
N GLY A 212 1.56 -3.34 6.43
CA GLY A 212 0.66 -4.41 6.77
C GLY A 212 1.28 -5.32 7.83
N ARG A 213 0.60 -6.40 8.18
CA ARG A 213 1.17 -7.48 8.96
C ARG A 213 1.27 -8.70 8.05
N TYR A 214 2.40 -9.36 8.08
CA TYR A 214 2.57 -10.65 7.46
C TYR A 214 1.42 -11.60 7.88
N SER A 215 0.76 -12.22 6.91
CA SER A 215 -0.42 -13.08 7.14
C SER A 215 -0.24 -14.54 6.67
N GLY A 216 0.84 -14.83 5.94
CA GLY A 216 1.13 -16.19 5.45
C GLY A 216 1.64 -17.13 6.54
N GLY A 217 1.73 -18.43 6.21
CA GLY A 217 2.24 -19.48 7.10
C GLY A 217 3.63 -19.99 6.77
N ASN A 218 4.13 -19.74 5.58
CA ASN A 218 5.34 -20.39 5.04
C ASN A 218 6.34 -19.35 4.51
N THR A 219 6.81 -18.48 5.36
CA THR A 219 7.89 -17.56 4.98
C THR A 219 9.26 -18.07 5.45
N VAL A 220 10.31 -17.64 4.77
CA VAL A 220 11.70 -17.97 5.12
C VAL A 220 12.18 -17.24 6.38
N TYR A 221 11.59 -16.09 6.69
CA TYR A 221 11.86 -15.33 7.92
C TYR A 221 10.60 -14.59 8.38
N ASN A 222 10.32 -14.65 9.65
CA ASN A 222 9.24 -13.91 10.30
C ASN A 222 9.39 -14.00 11.82
N HIS A 223 9.46 -12.88 12.49
CA HIS A 223 9.57 -12.79 13.95
C HIS A 223 8.32 -12.21 14.61
N LEU A 224 7.32 -11.88 13.80
CA LEU A 224 6.02 -11.38 14.26
C LEU A 224 4.97 -12.49 14.11
N LYS A 225 3.95 -12.49 14.96
CA LYS A 225 2.79 -13.36 14.74
C LYS A 225 2.05 -12.95 13.48
N ALA A 226 1.62 -13.93 12.69
CA ALA A 226 0.77 -13.68 11.53
C ALA A 226 -0.51 -12.92 11.93
N GLY A 227 -0.97 -12.06 11.05
CA GLY A 227 -2.14 -11.23 11.30
C GLY A 227 -2.49 -10.35 10.10
N ALA A 228 -3.24 -9.31 10.35
CA ALA A 228 -3.59 -8.32 9.34
C ALA A 228 -3.70 -6.93 9.97
N ARG A 229 -3.40 -5.90 9.20
CA ARG A 229 -3.74 -4.53 9.56
C ARG A 229 -5.21 -4.28 9.25
N VAL A 230 -5.94 -3.83 10.24
CA VAL A 230 -7.32 -3.35 10.10
C VAL A 230 -7.28 -1.84 10.06
N ILE A 231 -7.96 -1.23 9.09
CA ILE A 231 -8.09 0.22 8.93
C ILE A 231 -9.59 0.53 8.87
N VAL A 232 -10.04 1.47 9.70
CA VAL A 232 -11.43 1.90 9.74
C VAL A 232 -11.49 3.37 9.33
N LEU A 233 -12.06 3.65 8.15
CA LEU A 233 -12.32 5.00 7.67
C LEU A 233 -13.60 5.55 8.29
N GLU A 234 -13.61 6.84 8.61
CA GLU A 234 -14.79 7.55 9.12
C GLU A 234 -15.43 8.36 7.98
N GLU A 235 -16.70 8.04 7.65
CA GLU A 235 -17.42 8.72 6.58
C GLU A 235 -17.53 10.25 6.84
N GLY A 236 -17.16 11.03 5.83
CA GLY A 236 -17.22 12.50 5.89
C GLY A 236 -16.07 13.15 6.66
N GLN A 237 -15.06 12.39 7.09
CA GLN A 237 -13.92 12.91 7.83
C GLN A 237 -12.59 12.50 7.17
N ARG A 238 -11.58 13.35 7.32
CA ARG A 238 -10.16 12.97 7.04
C ARG A 238 -9.58 12.28 8.26
N ARG A 239 -10.11 11.11 8.57
CA ARG A 239 -9.79 10.37 9.78
C ARG A 239 -9.86 8.87 9.52
N PHE A 240 -8.96 8.13 10.12
CA PHE A 240 -9.05 6.67 10.23
C PHE A 240 -8.43 6.18 11.53
N SER A 241 -8.90 5.04 12.02
CA SER A 241 -8.19 4.26 13.02
C SER A 241 -7.53 3.05 12.38
N SER A 242 -6.45 2.57 12.98
CA SER A 242 -5.71 1.41 12.51
C SER A 242 -5.21 0.58 13.68
N HIS A 243 -5.20 -0.75 13.53
CA HIS A 243 -4.60 -1.68 14.47
C HIS A 243 -4.17 -2.97 13.76
N ILE A 244 -3.31 -3.73 14.40
CA ILE A 244 -3.00 -5.10 13.98
C ILE A 244 -3.93 -6.06 14.72
N ARG A 245 -4.57 -6.94 13.97
CA ARG A 245 -5.26 -8.11 14.50
C ARG A 245 -4.45 -9.35 14.20
N GLU A 246 -3.94 -9.99 15.24
CA GLU A 246 -3.20 -11.24 15.14
C GLU A 246 -4.14 -12.44 14.93
N TRP A 247 -3.62 -13.53 14.41
CA TRP A 247 -4.41 -14.72 14.07
C TRP A 247 -5.13 -15.35 15.26
N ASP A 248 -4.59 -15.19 16.48
CA ASP A 248 -5.20 -15.67 17.74
C ASP A 248 -6.23 -14.70 18.32
N GLY A 249 -6.51 -13.58 17.60
CA GLY A 249 -7.50 -12.58 17.99
C GLY A 249 -6.94 -11.44 18.82
N ASN A 250 -5.67 -11.46 19.22
CA ASN A 250 -5.05 -10.34 19.91
C ASN A 250 -5.06 -9.08 19.04
N VAL A 251 -5.22 -7.91 19.68
CA VAL A 251 -5.20 -6.60 19.01
C VAL A 251 -4.05 -5.78 19.60
N CYS A 252 -3.20 -5.25 18.73
CA CYS A 252 -2.05 -4.43 19.12
C CYS A 252 -1.79 -3.31 18.10
N ASN A 253 -0.85 -2.41 18.43
CA ASN A 253 -0.37 -1.32 17.57
C ASN A 253 -1.51 -0.42 17.07
N SER A 254 -2.44 -0.08 17.98
CA SER A 254 -3.57 0.78 17.67
C SER A 254 -3.13 2.24 17.49
N SER A 255 -3.65 2.89 16.47
CA SER A 255 -3.43 4.31 16.19
C SER A 255 -4.67 4.96 15.59
N VAL A 256 -4.74 6.27 15.69
CA VAL A 256 -5.79 7.09 15.09
C VAL A 256 -5.14 8.25 14.35
N TYR A 257 -5.40 8.38 13.06
CA TYR A 257 -4.99 9.55 12.29
C TYR A 257 -6.04 10.65 12.39
N PRO A 258 -5.65 11.90 12.70
CA PRO A 258 -4.29 12.35 12.96
C PRO A 258 -3.83 12.20 14.42
N ASP A 259 -4.69 11.93 15.38
CA ASP A 259 -4.53 12.15 16.83
C ASP A 259 -3.37 11.39 17.48
N SER A 260 -3.00 10.23 16.95
CA SER A 260 -1.87 9.44 17.48
C SER A 260 -0.51 9.95 17.03
N TYR A 261 -0.46 10.95 16.15
CA TYR A 261 0.76 11.44 15.53
C TYR A 261 0.99 12.91 15.88
N VAL A 262 2.24 13.32 15.80
CA VAL A 262 2.60 14.72 15.97
C VAL A 262 2.22 15.49 14.71
N ASP A 263 1.60 16.66 14.86
CA ASP A 263 1.35 17.57 13.73
C ASP A 263 2.68 17.93 13.06
N ASP A 264 2.87 17.44 11.84
CA ASP A 264 4.12 17.61 11.10
C ASP A 264 4.10 18.88 10.27
N ASP A 265 4.12 20.02 10.96
CA ASP A 265 4.36 21.31 10.32
C ASP A 265 5.85 21.47 9.99
N TRP A 266 6.27 20.88 8.89
CA TRP A 266 7.65 20.92 8.41
C TRP A 266 8.16 22.35 8.17
N THR A 267 7.27 23.34 8.00
CA THR A 267 7.66 24.75 7.83
C THR A 267 8.21 25.34 9.13
N LYS A 268 7.91 24.75 10.27
CA LYS A 268 8.42 25.15 11.59
C LYS A 268 9.67 24.41 12.03
N ARG A 269 10.15 23.44 11.22
CA ARG A 269 11.39 22.73 11.54
C ARG A 269 12.58 23.68 11.46
N PRO A 270 13.54 23.61 12.41
CA PRO A 270 14.76 24.40 12.32
C PRO A 270 15.48 24.09 11.00
N LEU A 271 15.92 25.12 10.32
CA LEU A 271 16.79 24.95 9.15
C LEU A 271 18.03 24.18 9.58
N GLN A 272 18.36 23.10 8.85
CA GLN A 272 19.63 22.40 9.04
C GLN A 272 20.75 23.41 8.75
N LYS A 273 21.56 23.70 9.75
CA LYS A 273 22.80 24.45 9.55
C LYS A 273 23.79 23.47 8.94
N TYR A 274 24.15 23.70 7.69
CA TYR A 274 25.32 23.06 7.11
C TYR A 274 26.55 23.74 7.72
N GLU A 275 27.33 23.00 8.50
CA GLU A 275 28.65 23.43 8.97
C GLU A 275 29.70 23.25 7.86
#